data_8cffe4d06a4d924c8e14939bfce466a8
#
_entry.id   8cffe4d06a4d924c8e14939bfce466a8
#
_cell.length_a   1.000
_cell.length_b   1.000
_cell.length_c   1.000
_cell.angle_alpha   90.00
_cell.angle_beta   90.00
_cell.angle_gamma   90.00
#
_symmetry.space_group_name_H-M   'P 1'
#
loop_
_entity.id
_entity.type
_entity.pdbx_description
1 polymer ?
#
loop_
_entity_poly.entity_id
_entity_poly.type
_entity_poly.pdbx_seq_one_letter_code
_entity_poly.pdbx_strand_id
1 'polypeptide(L)'
;MILFTADWHLKLGQKNVPREWALRRYGLFFEQIHSLEQQCEMHIIGGDLFDRLPSMEELELYFSFIREVGIPTLIYDGNHEATKKNKTFFTQLKQVTRDINPLVKIADISYYDSELGFSILPYADLHREGSIEKFIQDKPLFTHVRGEIPPHVKPEVDLDRFEDFPIVFAGDLHAHSNSQRN
;
A
#
# COMPACT_ATOMS: atom_id res chain seq x y z
N MET A 1 16.62 3.58 7.33
CA MET A 1 15.57 2.55 7.66
C MET A 1 14.30 2.90 6.91
N ILE A 2 13.58 1.89 6.36
CA ILE A 2 12.29 2.07 5.67
C ILE A 2 11.18 1.58 6.60
N LEU A 3 10.14 2.41 6.79
CA LEU A 3 8.88 2.00 7.40
C LEU A 3 7.99 1.40 6.29
N PHE A 4 7.49 0.19 6.48
CA PHE A 4 6.50 -0.40 5.60
C PHE A 4 5.18 -0.61 6.35
N THR A 5 4.10 -0.10 5.80
CA THR A 5 2.73 -0.31 6.30
C THR A 5 1.80 -0.64 5.12
N ALA A 6 0.72 -1.35 5.39
CA ALA A 6 -0.30 -1.70 4.39
C ALA A 6 -1.67 -1.86 5.06
N ASP A 7 -2.72 -2.04 4.28
CA ASP A 7 -4.04 -2.46 4.74
C ASP A 7 -4.67 -1.53 5.79
N TRP A 8 -4.61 -0.22 5.56
CA TRP A 8 -5.18 0.78 6.49
C TRP A 8 -6.70 0.80 6.47
N HIS A 9 -7.31 0.50 5.32
CA HIS A 9 -8.74 0.45 5.10
C HIS A 9 -9.48 1.66 5.67
N LEU A 10 -9.06 2.87 5.26
CA LEU A 10 -9.73 4.11 5.67
C LEU A 10 -11.20 4.06 5.32
N LYS A 11 -12.06 4.10 6.34
CA LYS A 11 -13.51 3.95 6.22
C LYS A 11 -14.23 4.61 7.38
N LEU A 12 -15.08 5.58 7.10
CA LEU A 12 -15.86 6.29 8.12
C LEU A 12 -17.29 5.72 8.27
N GLY A 13 -17.83 5.13 7.22
CA GLY A 13 -19.21 4.61 7.18
C GLY A 13 -19.35 3.15 7.60
N GLN A 14 -18.85 2.74 8.76
CA GLN A 14 -19.05 1.39 9.28
C GLN A 14 -20.37 1.27 10.06
N LYS A 15 -21.14 0.18 9.78
CA LYS A 15 -22.36 -0.09 10.52
C LYS A 15 -22.08 -0.23 12.02
N ASN A 16 -22.89 0.42 12.84
CA ASN A 16 -22.79 0.42 14.31
C ASN A 16 -21.50 1.05 14.89
N VAL A 17 -20.75 1.80 14.10
CA VAL A 17 -19.58 2.54 14.56
C VAL A 17 -19.88 4.05 14.48
N PRO A 18 -19.90 4.78 15.61
CA PRO A 18 -20.07 6.24 15.60
C PRO A 18 -18.95 6.88 14.78
N ARG A 19 -19.32 7.83 13.90
CA ARG A 19 -18.37 8.51 13.01
C ARG A 19 -17.24 9.22 13.78
N GLU A 20 -17.58 9.91 14.86
CA GLU A 20 -16.60 10.61 15.71
C GLU A 20 -15.58 9.65 16.31
N TRP A 21 -16.02 8.46 16.69
CA TRP A 21 -15.13 7.42 17.18
C TRP A 21 -14.17 6.94 16.08
N ALA A 22 -14.68 6.73 14.86
CA ALA A 22 -13.84 6.34 13.72
C ALA A 22 -12.79 7.42 13.40
N LEU A 23 -13.19 8.70 13.35
CA LEU A 23 -12.26 9.82 13.13
C LEU A 23 -11.18 9.89 14.22
N ARG A 24 -11.57 9.78 15.50
CA ARG A 24 -10.61 9.77 16.60
C ARG A 24 -9.62 8.60 16.50
N ARG A 25 -10.11 7.42 16.14
CA ARG A 25 -9.26 6.23 15.96
C ARG A 25 -8.21 6.46 14.87
N TYR A 26 -8.62 7.00 13.72
CA TYR A 26 -7.67 7.31 12.66
C TYR A 26 -6.70 8.42 13.04
N GLY A 27 -7.14 9.44 13.78
CA GLY A 27 -6.25 10.47 14.33
C GLY A 27 -5.13 9.86 15.18
N LEU A 28 -5.48 9.02 16.15
CA LEU A 28 -4.49 8.30 16.99
C LEU A 28 -3.58 7.38 16.17
N PHE A 29 -4.13 6.73 15.16
CA PHE A 29 -3.33 5.89 14.25
C PHE A 29 -2.31 6.72 13.46
N PHE A 30 -2.71 7.88 12.93
CA PHE A 30 -1.81 8.77 12.20
C PHE A 30 -0.72 9.34 13.10
N GLU A 31 -1.04 9.73 14.33
CA GLU A 31 -0.05 10.16 15.33
C GLU A 31 1.00 9.07 15.58
N GLN A 32 0.58 7.80 15.69
CA GLN A 32 1.52 6.68 15.84
C GLN A 32 2.40 6.49 14.60
N ILE A 33 1.82 6.56 13.41
CA ILE A 33 2.59 6.46 12.14
C ILE A 33 3.62 7.58 12.06
N HIS A 34 3.23 8.84 12.28
CA HIS A 34 4.16 9.97 12.26
C HIS A 34 5.27 9.86 13.30
N SER A 35 4.97 9.30 14.47
CA SER A 35 6.00 9.00 15.47
C SER A 35 7.01 7.95 15.00
N LEU A 36 6.57 6.92 14.27
CA LEU A 36 7.45 5.92 13.68
C LEU A 36 8.29 6.50 12.52
N GLU A 37 7.67 7.34 11.69
CA GLU A 37 8.34 8.04 10.59
C GLU A 37 9.56 8.84 11.03
N GLN A 38 9.53 9.44 12.24
CA GLN A 38 10.68 10.20 12.79
C GLN A 38 11.97 9.39 12.94
N GLN A 39 11.87 8.07 12.94
CA GLN A 39 13.00 7.15 13.06
C GLN A 39 13.40 6.53 11.70
N CYS A 40 12.72 6.94 10.62
CA CYS A 40 12.86 6.35 9.30
C CYS A 40 13.28 7.39 8.26
N GLU A 41 13.91 6.92 7.20
CA GLU A 41 14.33 7.74 6.05
C GLU A 41 13.27 7.77 4.95
N MET A 42 12.39 6.78 4.96
CA MET A 42 11.32 6.63 3.98
C MET A 42 10.16 5.83 4.57
N HIS A 43 8.94 6.13 4.12
CA HIS A 43 7.74 5.35 4.39
C HIS A 43 7.18 4.78 3.08
N ILE A 44 6.83 3.50 3.06
CA ILE A 44 6.12 2.84 1.96
C ILE A 44 4.78 2.35 2.47
N ILE A 45 3.69 2.82 1.85
CA ILE A 45 2.32 2.41 2.14
C ILE A 45 1.85 1.46 1.03
N GLY A 46 1.73 0.19 1.38
CA GLY A 46 1.64 -0.94 0.48
C GLY A 46 0.25 -1.41 0.11
N GLY A 47 -0.60 -0.51 -0.35
CA GLY A 47 -1.95 -0.83 -0.83
C GLY A 47 -3.02 -0.93 0.26
N ASP A 48 -4.26 -1.02 -0.18
CA ASP A 48 -5.47 -1.04 0.64
C ASP A 48 -5.51 0.10 1.67
N LEU A 49 -5.10 1.29 1.22
CA LEU A 49 -5.18 2.51 1.99
C LEU A 49 -6.64 2.87 2.31
N PHE A 50 -7.53 2.67 1.34
CA PHE A 50 -8.98 2.82 1.49
C PHE A 50 -9.68 1.46 1.45
N ASP A 51 -10.81 1.33 2.16
CA ASP A 51 -11.63 0.11 2.15
C ASP A 51 -12.43 -0.08 0.83
N ARG A 52 -12.60 0.98 0.07
CA ARG A 52 -13.31 1.08 -1.22
C ARG A 52 -13.04 2.45 -1.85
N LEU A 53 -13.68 2.75 -2.97
CA LEU A 53 -13.68 4.11 -3.51
C LEU A 53 -14.11 5.11 -2.40
N PRO A 54 -13.23 6.04 -2.00
CA PRO A 54 -13.44 6.88 -0.83
C PRO A 54 -14.56 7.91 -1.03
N SER A 55 -15.26 8.23 0.04
CA SER A 55 -16.10 9.42 0.13
C SER A 55 -15.23 10.69 0.20
N MET A 56 -15.85 11.87 0.02
CA MET A 56 -15.14 13.14 0.17
C MET A 56 -14.54 13.31 1.58
N GLU A 57 -15.22 12.83 2.60
CA GLU A 57 -14.76 12.88 4.00
C GLU A 57 -13.57 11.94 4.25
N GLU A 58 -13.57 10.79 3.62
CA GLU A 58 -12.45 9.84 3.67
C GLU A 58 -11.24 10.39 2.90
N LEU A 59 -11.46 11.13 1.81
CA LEU A 59 -10.39 11.86 1.13
C LEU A 59 -9.83 13.00 1.99
N GLU A 60 -10.67 13.75 2.71
CA GLU A 60 -10.20 14.77 3.65
C GLU A 60 -9.37 14.16 4.78
N LEU A 61 -9.76 13.00 5.28
CA LEU A 61 -8.99 12.25 6.27
C LEU A 61 -7.60 11.85 5.70
N TYR A 62 -7.56 11.35 4.49
CA TYR A 62 -6.30 11.06 3.78
C TYR A 62 -5.46 12.32 3.59
N PHE A 63 -6.05 13.42 3.13
CA PHE A 63 -5.33 14.68 2.95
C PHE A 63 -4.82 15.26 4.26
N SER A 64 -5.52 15.05 5.38
CA SER A 64 -5.02 15.47 6.69
C SER A 64 -3.74 14.72 7.06
N PHE A 65 -3.71 13.41 6.82
CA PHE A 65 -2.51 12.59 7.04
C PHE A 65 -1.34 13.06 6.18
N ILE A 66 -1.52 13.17 4.86
CA ILE A 66 -0.39 13.50 3.97
C ILE A 66 0.19 14.90 4.17
N ARG A 67 -0.59 15.87 4.70
CA ARG A 67 -0.07 17.21 5.03
C ARG A 67 1.00 17.18 6.10
N GLU A 68 0.93 16.22 7.02
CA GLU A 68 1.82 16.12 8.17
C GLU A 68 3.01 15.18 7.94
N VAL A 69 3.03 14.46 6.81
CA VAL A 69 4.16 13.61 6.43
C VAL A 69 5.43 14.44 6.28
N GLY A 70 6.46 14.09 7.05
CA GLY A 70 7.74 14.79 7.10
C GLY A 70 8.92 14.10 6.41
N ILE A 71 8.70 12.91 5.84
CA ILE A 71 9.74 12.11 5.15
C ILE A 71 9.26 11.67 3.76
N PRO A 72 10.16 11.31 2.84
CA PRO A 72 9.78 10.71 1.56
C PRO A 72 8.83 9.54 1.77
N THR A 73 7.64 9.63 1.20
CA THR A 73 6.59 8.62 1.34
C THR A 73 6.10 8.17 -0.02
N LEU A 74 6.05 6.86 -0.22
CA LEU A 74 5.57 6.23 -1.42
C LEU A 74 4.31 5.43 -1.11
N ILE A 75 3.26 5.65 -1.91
CA ILE A 75 1.98 4.96 -1.79
C ILE A 75 1.72 4.22 -3.09
N TYR A 76 1.37 2.95 -3.05
CA TYR A 76 0.87 2.21 -4.21
C TYR A 76 -0.46 1.52 -3.90
N ASP A 77 -1.17 1.11 -4.95
CA ASP A 77 -2.51 0.56 -4.83
C ASP A 77 -2.52 -0.90 -4.39
N GLY A 78 -3.57 -1.26 -3.66
CA GLY A 78 -4.01 -2.62 -3.40
C GLY A 78 -5.26 -2.97 -4.21
N ASN A 79 -5.89 -4.10 -3.88
CA ASN A 79 -7.07 -4.57 -4.58
C ASN A 79 -8.31 -3.70 -4.32
N HIS A 80 -8.38 -3.01 -3.17
CA HIS A 80 -9.47 -2.09 -2.83
C HIS A 80 -9.44 -0.78 -3.61
N GLU A 81 -8.27 -0.35 -4.08
CA GLU A 81 -8.12 0.79 -4.98
C GLU A 81 -8.33 0.45 -6.45
N ALA A 82 -8.31 -0.83 -6.81
CA ALA A 82 -8.52 -1.27 -8.18
C ALA A 82 -10.00 -1.12 -8.58
N THR A 83 -10.30 -0.18 -9.46
CA THR A 83 -11.66 0.04 -9.98
C THR A 83 -12.04 -0.97 -11.07
N LYS A 84 -11.04 -1.49 -11.79
CA LYS A 84 -11.11 -2.55 -12.79
C LYS A 84 -9.75 -3.23 -12.86
N LYS A 85 -9.70 -4.43 -13.49
CA LYS A 85 -8.44 -5.08 -13.79
C LYS A 85 -7.48 -4.09 -14.48
N ASN A 86 -6.29 -3.93 -13.93
CA ASN A 86 -5.24 -3.02 -14.40
C ASN A 86 -5.59 -1.52 -14.38
N LYS A 87 -6.53 -1.10 -13.52
CA LYS A 87 -6.87 0.31 -13.30
C LYS A 87 -7.10 0.60 -11.84
N THR A 88 -6.52 1.68 -11.37
CA THR A 88 -6.67 2.20 -10.01
C THR A 88 -7.17 3.64 -10.04
N PHE A 89 -7.95 4.04 -9.03
CA PHE A 89 -8.31 5.44 -8.88
C PHE A 89 -7.16 6.31 -8.34
N PHE A 90 -6.08 5.70 -7.88
CA PHE A 90 -4.88 6.43 -7.45
C PHE A 90 -4.26 7.28 -8.55
N THR A 91 -4.45 6.91 -9.82
CA THR A 91 -4.04 7.75 -10.95
C THR A 91 -4.68 9.15 -10.88
N GLN A 92 -5.93 9.27 -10.41
CA GLN A 92 -6.61 10.56 -10.24
C GLN A 92 -6.12 11.32 -8.99
N LEU A 93 -5.65 10.62 -7.96
CA LEU A 93 -5.14 11.24 -6.73
C LEU A 93 -3.69 11.71 -6.85
N LYS A 94 -2.92 11.15 -7.79
CA LYS A 94 -1.47 11.35 -7.91
C LYS A 94 -1.05 12.81 -7.93
N GLN A 95 -1.71 13.64 -8.75
CA GLN A 95 -1.35 15.04 -8.87
C GLN A 95 -1.72 15.83 -7.62
N VAL A 96 -2.95 15.69 -7.13
CA VAL A 96 -3.41 16.42 -5.94
C VAL A 96 -2.61 16.04 -4.69
N THR A 97 -2.23 14.78 -4.55
CA THR A 97 -1.36 14.30 -3.46
C THR A 97 -0.03 15.04 -3.49
N ARG A 98 0.61 15.11 -4.66
CA ARG A 98 1.89 15.81 -4.84
C ARG A 98 1.77 17.32 -4.60
N ASP A 99 0.65 17.94 -5.00
CA ASP A 99 0.41 19.37 -4.80
C ASP A 99 0.20 19.71 -3.32
N ILE A 100 -0.39 18.80 -2.54
CA ILE A 100 -0.57 18.95 -1.10
C ILE A 100 0.77 18.74 -0.36
N ASN A 101 1.51 17.69 -0.69
CA ASN A 101 2.81 17.42 -0.10
C ASN A 101 3.76 16.77 -1.13
N PRO A 102 4.80 17.48 -1.59
CA PRO A 102 5.73 16.96 -2.59
C PRO A 102 6.59 15.78 -2.12
N LEU A 103 6.65 15.52 -0.80
CA LEU A 103 7.33 14.35 -0.24
C LEU A 103 6.52 13.07 -0.45
N VAL A 104 5.20 13.19 -0.71
CA VAL A 104 4.32 12.04 -0.90
C VAL A 104 4.11 11.78 -2.39
N LYS A 105 4.42 10.58 -2.82
CA LYS A 105 4.28 10.15 -4.22
C LYS A 105 3.37 8.92 -4.32
N ILE A 106 2.48 8.91 -5.31
CA ILE A 106 1.71 7.73 -5.67
C ILE A 106 2.40 7.02 -6.84
N ALA A 107 2.76 5.76 -6.64
CA ALA A 107 3.24 4.85 -7.67
C ALA A 107 2.04 4.10 -8.26
N ASP A 108 1.53 4.56 -9.39
CA ASP A 108 0.41 3.95 -10.13
C ASP A 108 0.87 3.03 -11.27
N ILE A 109 2.18 2.87 -11.42
CA ILE A 109 2.85 1.93 -12.32
C ILE A 109 4.05 1.31 -11.61
N SER A 110 4.41 0.10 -12.03
CA SER A 110 5.56 -0.60 -11.49
C SER A 110 6.89 0.01 -11.95
N TYR A 111 7.87 0.09 -11.04
CA TYR A 111 9.22 0.59 -11.34
C TYR A 111 10.27 0.01 -10.41
N TYR A 112 11.53 0.17 -10.80
CA TYR A 112 12.71 -0.12 -9.98
C TYR A 112 13.33 1.20 -9.49
N ASP A 113 13.54 1.33 -8.19
CA ASP A 113 14.28 2.43 -7.58
C ASP A 113 15.77 2.10 -7.54
N SER A 114 16.55 2.73 -8.40
CA SER A 114 17.99 2.46 -8.51
C SER A 114 18.83 3.06 -7.39
N GLU A 115 18.33 4.08 -6.69
CA GLU A 115 19.04 4.71 -5.57
C GLU A 115 18.88 3.88 -4.30
N LEU A 116 17.66 3.42 -4.03
CA LEU A 116 17.33 2.67 -2.83
C LEU A 116 17.41 1.15 -3.03
N GLY A 117 17.49 0.69 -4.28
CA GLY A 117 17.72 -0.70 -4.62
C GLY A 117 16.55 -1.62 -4.32
N PHE A 118 15.32 -1.22 -4.64
CA PHE A 118 14.12 -2.04 -4.51
C PHE A 118 13.17 -1.87 -5.70
N SER A 119 12.26 -2.82 -5.85
CA SER A 119 11.20 -2.77 -6.87
C SER A 119 9.84 -2.51 -6.22
N ILE A 120 8.99 -1.78 -6.95
CA ILE A 120 7.58 -1.57 -6.59
C ILE A 120 6.71 -2.21 -7.67
N LEU A 121 5.78 -3.06 -7.26
CA LEU A 121 4.78 -3.68 -8.11
C LEU A 121 3.38 -3.40 -7.53
N PRO A 122 2.69 -2.34 -7.97
CA PRO A 122 1.31 -2.05 -7.59
C PRO A 122 0.35 -3.15 -8.02
N TYR A 123 -0.77 -3.30 -7.30
CA TYR A 123 -1.78 -4.31 -7.61
C TYR A 123 -2.35 -4.20 -9.03
N ALA A 124 -2.57 -2.99 -9.52
CA ALA A 124 -3.05 -2.76 -10.89
C ALA A 124 -2.11 -3.31 -11.97
N ASP A 125 -0.83 -3.46 -11.66
CA ASP A 125 0.16 -4.04 -12.59
C ASP A 125 0.40 -5.53 -12.36
N LEU A 126 0.04 -6.07 -11.19
CA LEU A 126 0.31 -7.45 -10.79
C LEU A 126 -0.18 -8.49 -11.81
N HIS A 127 -1.37 -8.26 -12.37
CA HIS A 127 -2.01 -9.18 -13.31
C HIS A 127 -1.60 -9.01 -14.77
N ARG A 128 -0.66 -8.11 -15.06
CA ARG A 128 -0.13 -7.98 -16.42
C ARG A 128 0.88 -9.09 -16.70
N GLU A 129 0.83 -9.63 -17.91
CA GLU A 129 1.78 -10.64 -18.35
C GLU A 129 3.24 -10.13 -18.24
N GLY A 130 4.10 -10.92 -17.64
CA GLY A 130 5.51 -10.59 -17.44
C GLY A 130 5.75 -9.46 -16.41
N SER A 131 4.76 -9.06 -15.64
CA SER A 131 4.89 -7.95 -14.70
C SER A 131 5.89 -8.22 -13.57
N ILE A 132 6.00 -9.45 -13.12
CA ILE A 132 6.89 -9.87 -12.02
C ILE A 132 8.29 -10.13 -12.58
N GLU A 133 8.38 -10.86 -13.68
CA GLU A 133 9.63 -11.39 -14.26
C GLU A 133 10.56 -10.30 -14.82
N LYS A 134 10.03 -9.12 -15.13
CA LYS A 134 10.84 -8.01 -15.65
C LYS A 134 11.65 -7.24 -14.61
N PHE A 135 11.43 -7.52 -13.32
CA PHE A 135 12.19 -6.87 -12.24
C PHE A 135 13.52 -7.56 -11.97
N ILE A 136 14.42 -6.83 -11.35
CA ILE A 136 15.70 -7.36 -10.88
C ILE A 136 15.42 -8.22 -9.65
N GLN A 137 15.50 -9.53 -9.81
CA GLN A 137 15.16 -10.52 -8.80
C GLN A 137 16.18 -10.63 -7.64
N ASP A 138 17.32 -9.95 -7.72
CA ASP A 138 18.31 -9.87 -6.64
C ASP A 138 18.03 -8.73 -5.63
N LYS A 139 16.90 -8.05 -5.75
CA LYS A 139 16.49 -6.90 -4.92
C LYS A 139 15.15 -7.13 -4.25
N PRO A 140 14.92 -6.47 -3.09
CA PRO A 140 13.61 -6.49 -2.44
C PRO A 140 12.49 -6.01 -3.36
N LEU A 141 11.33 -6.66 -3.23
CA LEU A 141 10.09 -6.28 -3.91
C LEU A 141 9.05 -5.81 -2.89
N PHE A 142 8.40 -4.69 -3.17
CA PHE A 142 7.20 -4.24 -2.46
C PHE A 142 5.99 -4.39 -3.39
N THR A 143 4.96 -5.08 -2.91
CA THR A 143 3.76 -5.37 -3.69
C THR A 143 2.52 -5.48 -2.81
N HIS A 144 1.37 -5.69 -3.44
CA HIS A 144 0.13 -6.04 -2.77
C HIS A 144 -0.43 -7.28 -3.47
N VAL A 145 -0.43 -8.41 -2.79
CA VAL A 145 -0.81 -9.69 -3.38
C VAL A 145 -1.43 -10.60 -2.33
N ARG A 146 -2.54 -11.21 -2.68
CA ARG A 146 -3.21 -12.18 -1.82
C ARG A 146 -2.36 -13.44 -1.70
N GLY A 147 -2.00 -13.75 -0.46
CA GLY A 147 -1.34 -14.99 -0.12
C GLY A 147 -2.30 -16.18 -0.05
N GLU A 148 -1.77 -17.32 0.39
CA GLU A 148 -2.54 -18.54 0.57
C GLU A 148 -2.88 -18.76 2.05
N ILE A 149 -4.16 -19.04 2.34
CA ILE A 149 -4.64 -19.48 3.66
C ILE A 149 -5.49 -20.73 3.46
N PRO A 150 -4.86 -21.93 3.45
CA PRO A 150 -5.61 -23.16 3.26
C PRO A 150 -6.63 -23.40 4.39
N PRO A 151 -7.80 -23.92 4.08
CA PRO A 151 -8.35 -24.22 2.75
C PRO A 151 -9.16 -23.05 2.15
N HIS A 152 -9.18 -21.88 2.79
CA HIS A 152 -10.20 -20.84 2.58
C HIS A 152 -9.79 -19.77 1.57
N VAL A 153 -8.51 -19.42 1.50
CA VAL A 153 -8.00 -18.39 0.60
C VAL A 153 -7.00 -19.01 -0.37
N LYS A 154 -7.28 -18.84 -1.66
CA LYS A 154 -6.33 -19.19 -2.73
C LYS A 154 -5.62 -17.93 -3.20
N PRO A 155 -4.33 -18.02 -3.52
CA PRO A 155 -3.61 -16.91 -4.11
C PRO A 155 -4.23 -16.54 -5.47
N GLU A 156 -4.21 -15.27 -5.79
CA GLU A 156 -4.74 -14.75 -7.06
C GLU A 156 -3.73 -14.84 -8.21
N VAL A 157 -2.47 -14.99 -7.87
CA VAL A 157 -1.35 -15.29 -8.78
C VAL A 157 -0.53 -16.43 -8.20
N ASP A 158 0.20 -17.13 -9.05
CA ASP A 158 1.11 -18.17 -8.61
C ASP A 158 2.24 -17.53 -7.76
N LEU A 159 2.30 -17.89 -6.48
CA LEU A 159 3.26 -17.32 -5.53
C LEU A 159 4.69 -17.82 -5.79
N ASP A 160 4.88 -18.94 -6.49
CA ASP A 160 6.20 -19.44 -6.85
C ASP A 160 6.96 -18.46 -7.77
N ARG A 161 6.24 -17.57 -8.46
CA ARG A 161 6.83 -16.48 -9.27
C ARG A 161 7.62 -15.46 -8.45
N PHE A 162 7.45 -15.45 -7.14
CA PHE A 162 8.18 -14.56 -6.23
C PHE A 162 9.41 -15.21 -5.57
N GLU A 163 9.65 -16.51 -5.78
CA GLU A 163 10.73 -17.25 -5.10
C GLU A 163 12.14 -16.73 -5.42
N ASP A 164 12.32 -16.15 -6.61
CA ASP A 164 13.62 -15.58 -7.03
C ASP A 164 13.95 -14.23 -6.37
N PHE A 165 12.99 -13.61 -5.67
CA PHE A 165 13.26 -12.37 -4.92
C PHE A 165 13.86 -12.69 -3.55
N PRO A 166 14.90 -11.95 -3.10
CA PRO A 166 15.51 -12.18 -1.80
C PRO A 166 14.54 -11.91 -0.63
N ILE A 167 13.60 -11.00 -0.84
CA ILE A 167 12.53 -10.67 0.10
C ILE A 167 11.38 -9.97 -0.63
N VAL A 168 10.15 -10.31 -0.26
CA VAL A 168 8.92 -9.66 -0.74
C VAL A 168 8.15 -9.11 0.45
N PHE A 169 7.87 -7.82 0.43
CA PHE A 169 6.97 -7.14 1.37
C PHE A 169 5.62 -6.99 0.70
N ALA A 170 4.60 -7.67 1.23
CA ALA A 170 3.28 -7.71 0.64
C ALA A 170 2.19 -7.29 1.64
N GLY A 171 1.20 -6.51 1.18
CA GLY A 171 -0.11 -6.31 1.82
C GLY A 171 -1.12 -7.39 1.40
N ASP A 172 -2.36 -7.30 1.88
CA ASP A 172 -3.56 -8.15 1.70
C ASP A 172 -3.74 -9.23 2.77
N LEU A 173 -2.70 -9.78 3.37
CA LEU A 173 -2.85 -10.77 4.43
C LEU A 173 -2.90 -10.11 5.81
N HIS A 174 -4.08 -10.09 6.42
CA HIS A 174 -4.30 -9.45 7.72
C HIS A 174 -3.88 -10.30 8.93
N ALA A 175 -3.24 -11.46 8.73
CA ALA A 175 -2.84 -12.36 9.81
C ALA A 175 -1.32 -12.39 9.99
N HIS A 176 -0.86 -12.01 11.17
CA HIS A 176 0.57 -12.01 11.55
C HIS A 176 1.27 -13.37 11.52
N SER A 177 0.52 -14.47 11.54
CA SER A 177 1.08 -15.82 11.63
C SER A 177 1.45 -16.41 10.28
N ASN A 178 1.22 -15.69 9.21
CA ASN A 178 1.26 -16.27 7.89
C ASN A 178 2.48 -15.85 7.11
N SER A 179 3.19 -16.87 6.74
CA SER A 179 3.95 -16.89 5.53
C SER A 179 5.22 -16.07 5.52
N GLN A 180 6.15 -16.55 6.26
CA GLN A 180 7.47 -16.53 5.66
C GLN A 180 7.62 -17.87 4.93
N ARG A 181 7.60 -17.86 3.60
CA ARG A 181 8.23 -18.91 2.84
C ARG A 181 9.74 -18.72 3.04
N ASN A 182 10.38 -19.73 3.62
CA ASN A 182 11.83 -19.82 3.69
C ASN A 182 12.35 -20.31 2.35
#